data_e511df77e6b4395747a65091430ac23f
#
_entry.id   e511df77e6b4395747a65091430ac23f
#
_cell.length_a   1.000
_cell.length_b   1.000
_cell.length_c   1.000
_cell.angle_alpha   90.00
_cell.angle_beta   90.00
_cell.angle_gamma   90.00
#
_symmetry.space_group_name_H-M   'P 1'
#
loop_
_entity.id
_entity.type
_entity.pdbx_description
1 polymer ?
#
loop_
_entity_poly.entity_id
_entity_poly.type
_entity_poly.pdbx_seq_one_letter_code
_entity_poly.pdbx_strand_id
1 'polypeptide(L)'
;MAGYVIAQINLKNKEGYKEYVEKVPKSIASFGGKYLVRAGEYKHLEGKWDYSRNVVIKFPTYEKALEWYNSEEYELIKHLRLNNSEGNLIICLLYTSPSPRD
;
A
#
# COMPACT_ATOMS: atom_id res chain seq x y z
N MET A 1 4.87 12.56 -12.17
CA MET A 1 5.09 12.66 -10.72
C MET A 1 4.77 11.34 -10.05
N ALA A 2 5.60 10.96 -9.10
CA ALA A 2 5.43 9.68 -8.40
C ALA A 2 4.10 9.61 -7.66
N GLY A 3 3.59 8.39 -7.52
CA GLY A 3 2.43 8.11 -6.70
C GLY A 3 2.83 7.16 -5.59
N TYR A 4 2.22 7.32 -4.44
CA TYR A 4 2.51 6.51 -3.27
C TYR A 4 1.26 5.82 -2.77
N VAL A 5 1.35 4.52 -2.58
CA VAL A 5 0.33 3.76 -1.86
C VAL A 5 0.75 3.76 -0.39
N ILE A 6 -0.13 4.19 0.48
CA ILE A 6 0.11 4.20 1.92
C ILE A 6 -0.97 3.38 2.58
N ALA A 7 -0.59 2.35 3.30
CA ALA A 7 -1.54 1.45 3.93
C ALA A 7 -1.19 1.20 5.39
N GLN A 8 -2.22 1.07 6.20
CA GLN A 8 -2.14 0.71 7.61
C GLN A 8 -3.07 -0.47 7.80
N ILE A 9 -2.56 -1.59 8.28
CA ILE A 9 -3.31 -2.83 8.29
C ILE A 9 -3.12 -3.59 9.60
N ASN A 10 -4.20 -4.20 10.10
CA ASN A 10 -4.12 -5.22 11.16
C ASN A 10 -4.56 -6.53 10.55
N LEU A 11 -3.81 -7.59 10.81
CA LEU A 11 -4.12 -8.91 10.30
C LEU A 11 -5.18 -9.56 11.18
N LYS A 12 -6.25 -10.06 10.57
CA LYS A 12 -7.30 -10.79 11.27
C LYS A 12 -7.04 -12.29 11.17
N ASN A 13 -6.47 -12.72 10.05
CA ASN A 13 -6.14 -14.12 9.81
C ASN A 13 -4.78 -14.19 9.10
N LYS A 14 -3.74 -14.50 9.86
CA LYS A 14 -2.37 -14.54 9.33
C LYS A 14 -2.20 -15.59 8.24
N GLU A 15 -2.83 -16.73 8.38
CA GLU A 15 -2.71 -17.81 7.39
C GLU A 15 -3.31 -17.39 6.05
N GLY A 16 -4.51 -16.78 6.08
CA GLY A 16 -5.15 -16.33 4.85
C GLY A 16 -4.41 -15.16 4.21
N TYR A 17 -3.82 -14.30 5.02
CA TYR A 17 -3.08 -13.14 4.52
C TYR A 17 -1.74 -13.52 3.90
N LYS A 18 -1.18 -14.65 4.30
CA LYS A 18 0.12 -15.12 3.82
C LYS A 18 0.17 -15.25 2.31
N GLU A 19 -0.89 -15.76 1.71
CA GLU A 19 -0.98 -15.90 0.25
C GLU A 19 -0.92 -14.53 -0.42
N TYR A 20 -1.56 -13.52 0.17
CA TYR A 20 -1.51 -12.16 -0.35
C TYR A 20 -0.07 -11.63 -0.35
N VAL A 21 0.64 -11.82 0.76
CA VAL A 21 2.04 -11.37 0.89
C VAL A 21 2.93 -12.00 -0.16
N GLU A 22 2.66 -13.24 -0.52
CA GLU A 22 3.44 -13.96 -1.54
C GLU A 22 3.14 -13.49 -2.96
N LYS A 23 1.89 -13.12 -3.23
CA LYS A 23 1.43 -12.81 -4.60
C LYS A 23 1.47 -11.33 -4.96
N VAL A 24 1.28 -10.45 -4.00
CA VAL A 24 1.16 -9.02 -4.30
C VAL A 24 2.43 -8.39 -4.90
N PRO A 25 3.66 -8.81 -4.53
CA PRO A 25 4.86 -8.17 -5.09
C PRO A 25 4.92 -8.23 -6.61
N LYS A 26 4.48 -9.33 -7.20
CA LYS A 26 4.51 -9.48 -8.65
C LYS A 26 3.58 -8.45 -9.32
N SER A 27 2.38 -8.27 -8.77
CA SER A 27 1.44 -7.29 -9.32
C SER A 27 1.97 -5.87 -9.23
N ILE A 28 2.63 -5.55 -8.13
CA ILE A 28 3.23 -4.23 -7.92
C ILE A 28 4.34 -3.99 -8.93
N ALA A 29 5.22 -4.99 -9.12
CA ALA A 29 6.33 -4.88 -10.06
C ALA A 29 5.84 -4.70 -11.49
N SER A 30 4.70 -5.31 -11.86
CA SER A 30 4.11 -5.18 -13.19
C SER A 30 3.80 -3.74 -13.56
N PHE A 31 3.58 -2.88 -12.58
CA PHE A 31 3.28 -1.47 -12.78
C PHE A 31 4.43 -0.55 -12.36
N GLY A 32 5.61 -1.13 -12.15
CA GLY A 32 6.80 -0.36 -11.82
C GLY A 32 6.91 0.07 -10.36
N GLY A 33 6.09 -0.51 -9.49
CA GLY A 33 6.08 -0.17 -8.08
C GLY A 33 7.24 -0.77 -7.30
N LYS A 34 7.60 -0.11 -6.21
CA LYS A 34 8.66 -0.56 -5.30
C LYS A 34 8.24 -0.33 -3.87
N TYR A 35 8.48 -1.31 -3.01
CA TYR A 35 8.25 -1.11 -1.58
C TYR A 35 9.29 -0.16 -1.00
N LEU A 36 8.83 0.84 -0.26
CA LEU A 36 9.69 1.71 0.53
C LEU A 36 9.62 1.32 2.00
N VAL A 37 8.43 0.94 2.46
CA VAL A 37 8.20 0.41 3.81
C VAL A 37 7.33 -0.81 3.66
N ARG A 38 7.72 -1.92 4.27
CA ARG A 38 6.94 -3.15 4.19
C ARG A 38 6.86 -3.80 5.56
N ALA A 39 5.96 -3.26 6.40
CA ALA A 39 5.69 -3.78 7.73
C ALA A 39 6.94 -3.87 8.61
N GLY A 40 7.87 -2.93 8.44
CA GLY A 40 9.07 -2.89 9.25
C GLY A 40 8.81 -2.32 10.63
N GLU A 41 9.89 -2.26 11.41
CA GLU A 41 9.85 -1.67 12.74
C GLU A 41 9.46 -0.20 12.66
N TYR A 42 8.64 0.25 13.60
CA TYR A 42 8.25 1.65 13.67
C TYR A 42 8.05 2.07 15.13
N LYS A 43 8.01 3.37 15.37
CA LYS A 43 7.78 3.91 16.70
C LYS A 43 6.61 4.88 16.65
N HIS A 44 5.60 4.65 17.49
CA HIS A 44 4.44 5.52 17.60
C HIS A 44 4.83 6.71 18.49
N LEU A 45 4.80 7.91 17.93
CA LEU A 45 5.25 9.11 18.66
C LEU A 45 4.12 10.02 19.10
N GLU A 46 3.05 10.13 18.32
CA GLU A 46 1.93 11.01 18.62
C GLU A 46 0.62 10.47 18.05
N GLY A 47 -0.47 10.83 18.69
CA GLY A 47 -1.80 10.54 18.19
C GLY A 47 -2.22 9.09 18.30
N LYS A 48 -3.27 8.74 17.58
CA LYS A 48 -3.78 7.37 17.53
C LYS A 48 -3.16 6.66 16.34
N TRP A 49 -2.77 5.42 16.53
CA TRP A 49 -2.23 4.59 15.45
C TRP A 49 -2.81 3.19 15.62
N ASP A 50 -4.02 3.00 15.09
CA ASP A 50 -4.82 1.82 15.35
C ASP A 50 -4.40 0.56 14.60
N TYR A 51 -3.62 0.71 13.53
CA TYR A 51 -3.21 -0.40 12.68
C TYR A 51 -1.70 -0.51 12.66
N SER A 52 -1.19 -1.69 12.96
CA SER A 52 0.24 -1.87 13.26
C SER A 52 1.13 -2.20 12.07
N ARG A 53 0.55 -2.62 10.95
CA ARG A 53 1.34 -2.98 9.78
C ARG A 53 1.34 -1.79 8.81
N ASN A 54 2.51 -1.19 8.62
CA ASN A 54 2.63 0.00 7.77
C ASN A 54 3.30 -0.38 6.46
N VAL A 55 2.71 0.04 5.34
CA VAL A 55 3.23 -0.26 4.01
C VAL A 55 3.24 1.02 3.19
N VAL A 56 4.36 1.27 2.52
CA VAL A 56 4.46 2.39 1.57
C VAL A 56 5.06 1.83 0.29
N ILE A 57 4.39 2.08 -0.84
CA ILE A 57 4.83 1.61 -2.14
C ILE A 57 4.93 2.82 -3.06
N LYS A 58 6.06 2.96 -3.75
CA LYS A 58 6.24 4.04 -4.71
C LYS A 58 6.02 3.51 -6.12
N PHE A 59 5.18 4.21 -6.89
CA PHE A 59 4.99 3.95 -8.31
C PHE A 59 5.57 5.10 -9.13
N PRO A 60 5.97 4.85 -10.40
CA PRO A 60 6.57 5.90 -11.22
C PRO A 60 5.68 7.11 -11.39
N THR A 61 4.35 6.91 -11.45
CA THR A 61 3.39 7.99 -11.56
C THR A 61 2.18 7.69 -10.68
N TYR A 62 1.43 8.73 -10.37
CA TYR A 62 0.16 8.61 -9.66
C TYR A 62 -0.82 7.74 -10.45
N GLU A 63 -0.84 7.92 -11.77
CA GLU A 63 -1.70 7.15 -12.66
C GLU A 63 -1.35 5.67 -12.64
N LYS A 64 -0.07 5.34 -12.58
CA LYS A 64 0.37 3.95 -12.48
C LYS A 64 -0.08 3.29 -11.17
N ALA A 65 -0.06 4.04 -10.08
CA ALA A 65 -0.55 3.53 -8.79
C ALA A 65 -2.04 3.21 -8.88
N LEU A 66 -2.82 4.10 -9.49
CA LEU A 66 -4.25 3.88 -9.68
C LEU A 66 -4.51 2.71 -10.63
N GLU A 67 -3.74 2.60 -11.72
CA GLU A 67 -3.85 1.48 -12.65
C GLU A 67 -3.59 0.15 -11.94
N TRP A 68 -2.57 0.11 -11.09
CA TRP A 68 -2.29 -1.09 -10.31
C TRP A 68 -3.48 -1.49 -9.44
N TYR A 69 -4.02 -0.54 -8.69
CA TYR A 69 -5.12 -0.82 -7.77
C TYR A 69 -6.36 -1.33 -8.52
N ASN A 70 -6.61 -0.81 -9.72
CA ASN A 70 -7.78 -1.16 -10.52
C ASN A 70 -7.49 -2.25 -11.56
N SER A 71 -6.27 -2.80 -11.58
CA SER A 71 -5.88 -3.80 -12.57
C SER A 71 -6.55 -5.15 -12.31
N GLU A 72 -6.72 -5.92 -13.37
CA GLU A 72 -7.20 -7.28 -13.28
C GLU A 72 -6.27 -8.13 -12.41
N GLU A 73 -4.97 -7.93 -12.58
CA GLU A 73 -3.95 -8.66 -11.84
C GLU A 73 -4.12 -8.48 -10.32
N TYR A 74 -4.30 -7.24 -9.88
CA TYR A 74 -4.50 -6.97 -8.45
C TYR A 74 -5.89 -7.41 -7.99
N GLU A 75 -6.90 -7.25 -8.82
CA GLU A 75 -8.27 -7.63 -8.49
C GLU A 75 -8.37 -9.10 -8.11
N LEU A 76 -7.58 -9.96 -8.78
CA LEU A 76 -7.58 -11.40 -8.50
C LEU A 76 -7.10 -11.75 -7.10
N ILE A 77 -6.28 -10.88 -6.49
CA ILE A 77 -5.71 -11.16 -5.17
C ILE A 77 -6.19 -10.21 -4.08
N LYS A 78 -6.87 -9.12 -4.44
CA LYS A 78 -7.32 -8.11 -3.48
C LYS A 78 -8.19 -8.71 -2.37
N HIS A 79 -9.04 -9.67 -2.70
CA HIS A 79 -9.91 -10.31 -1.72
C HIS A 79 -9.13 -10.98 -0.58
N LEU A 80 -7.91 -11.44 -0.86
CA LEU A 80 -7.06 -12.05 0.17
C LEU A 80 -6.72 -11.05 1.26
N ARG A 81 -6.49 -9.79 0.89
CA ARG A 81 -6.25 -8.73 1.85
C ARG A 81 -7.55 -8.32 2.56
N LEU A 82 -8.61 -8.09 1.80
CA LEU A 82 -9.87 -7.60 2.36
C LEU A 82 -10.52 -8.60 3.31
N ASN A 83 -10.42 -9.89 3.02
CA ASN A 83 -11.04 -10.92 3.84
C ASN A 83 -10.22 -11.30 5.07
N ASN A 84 -8.94 -11.01 5.09
CA ASN A 84 -8.04 -11.48 6.16
C ASN A 84 -7.40 -10.35 6.97
N SER A 85 -7.82 -9.11 6.71
CA SER A 85 -7.26 -7.96 7.40
C SER A 85 -8.29 -6.84 7.47
N GLU A 86 -7.98 -5.82 8.27
CA GLU A 86 -8.73 -4.57 8.28
C GLU A 86 -7.73 -3.43 8.31
N GLY A 87 -8.13 -2.27 7.80
CA GLY A 87 -7.24 -1.13 7.78
C GLY A 87 -7.62 -0.13 6.71
N ASN A 88 -6.66 0.70 6.39
CA ASN A 88 -6.84 1.82 5.46
C ASN A 88 -5.79 1.76 4.37
N LEU A 89 -6.17 2.21 3.18
CA LEU A 89 -5.24 2.30 2.06
C LEU A 89 -5.58 3.56 1.27
N ILE A 90 -4.58 4.38 0.99
CA ILE A 90 -4.76 5.57 0.17
C ILE A 90 -3.67 5.59 -0.90
N ILE A 91 -3.92 6.36 -1.95
CA ILE A 91 -2.93 6.62 -2.99
C ILE A 91 -2.73 8.13 -3.04
N CYS A 92 -1.49 8.57 -2.82
CA CYS A 92 -1.14 9.99 -2.78
C CYS A 92 -0.27 10.36 -3.95
N LEU A 93 -0.53 11.54 -4.50
CA LEU A 93 0.33 12.14 -5.52
C LEU A 93 1.49 12.85 -4.85
N LEU A 94 2.71 12.59 -5.32
CA LEU A 94 3.84 13.39 -4.89
C LEU A 94 3.70 14.77 -5.51
N TYR A 95 3.56 15.78 -4.68
CA TYR A 95 3.44 17.15 -5.14
C TYR A 95 4.75 17.89 -4.92
N THR A 96 5.46 18.19 -6.00
CA THR A 96 6.78 18.81 -5.92
C THR A 96 6.79 20.30 -6.24
N SER A 97 5.66 20.85 -6.64
CA SER A 97 5.58 22.26 -6.93
C SER A 97 5.74 23.07 -5.64
N PRO A 98 6.48 24.20 -5.67
CA PRO A 98 6.59 25.05 -4.50
C PRO A 98 5.26 25.73 -4.23
N SER A 99 4.47 25.14 -3.37
CA SER A 99 3.16 25.67 -3.03
C SER A 99 3.18 26.27 -1.64
N PRO A 100 2.60 27.47 -1.47
CA PRO A 100 2.54 28.08 -0.15
C PRO A 100 1.69 27.31 0.87
N ARG A 101 0.93 26.31 0.39
CA ARG A 101 0.13 25.48 1.30
C ARG A 101 0.97 24.46 2.04
N ASP A 102 2.11 24.17 1.50
CA ASP A 102 2.98 23.17 2.11
C ASP A 102 3.82 23.77 3.21
#